data_f4081c268c44e9dd56966aca31609572
#
_entry.id   f4081c268c44e9dd56966aca31609572
#
_cell.length_a   1.000
_cell.length_b   1.000
_cell.length_c   1.000
_cell.angle_alpha   90.00
_cell.angle_beta   90.00
_cell.angle_gamma   90.00
#
_symmetry.space_group_name_H-M   'P 1'
#
loop_
_entity.id
_entity.type
_entity.pdbx_description
1 polymer ?
#
loop_
_entity_poly.entity_id
_entity_poly.type
_entity_poly.pdbx_seq_one_letter_code
_entity_poly.pdbx_strand_id
1 'polypeptide(L)'
;MDSTNTNTTERRMFLPFQAVADFFKEPSGPKCPECSSVFIDGACPNLDCPLKVAEWIIRWCSPEAANIPALGQAEAGQLAKLRLVLHPGELYELGQGDWDRLEGVSADQLADIQGQMEGSKSAEPSAVLYGLNLPGVDERLAKRLIEAFSSIDGLRVSRPERLQQIEGIDERQCVEIRRWFRDPVNKQALRMLEQNDFNLGEQ
;
A
#
# COMPACT_ATOMS: atom_id res chain seq x y z
N MET A 1 -15.68 37.65 -62.83
CA MET A 1 -16.16 37.99 -61.46
C MET A 1 -16.48 36.70 -60.79
N ASP A 2 -15.45 36.18 -60.19
CA ASP A 2 -15.46 34.84 -59.56
C ASP A 2 -15.89 34.93 -58.10
N SER A 3 -16.94 34.24 -57.79
CA SER A 3 -17.40 34.08 -56.43
C SER A 3 -16.91 32.70 -55.91
N THR A 4 -15.83 32.69 -55.17
CA THR A 4 -15.32 31.51 -54.48
C THR A 4 -16.17 31.23 -53.25
N ASN A 5 -16.93 30.13 -53.30
CA ASN A 5 -17.72 29.60 -52.21
C ASN A 5 -16.83 28.64 -51.40
N THR A 6 -16.32 29.11 -50.26
CA THR A 6 -15.61 28.24 -49.27
C THR A 6 -16.61 27.57 -48.37
N ASN A 7 -16.97 26.34 -48.73
CA ASN A 7 -17.81 25.48 -47.91
C ASN A 7 -16.94 24.74 -46.85
N THR A 8 -16.83 25.34 -45.66
CA THR A 8 -16.15 24.72 -44.54
C THR A 8 -17.09 23.68 -43.93
N THR A 9 -16.92 22.44 -44.37
CA THR A 9 -17.63 21.29 -43.79
C THR A 9 -17.06 20.98 -42.42
N GLU A 10 -17.69 21.48 -41.38
CA GLU A 10 -17.45 21.00 -40.00
C GLU A 10 -17.75 19.48 -39.91
N ARG A 11 -16.71 18.66 -39.91
CA ARG A 11 -16.82 17.26 -39.61
C ARG A 11 -17.12 17.13 -38.10
N ARG A 12 -18.39 17.13 -37.73
CA ARG A 12 -18.84 16.65 -36.46
C ARG A 12 -18.48 15.15 -36.37
N MET A 13 -17.45 14.83 -35.59
CA MET A 13 -17.08 13.46 -35.28
C MET A 13 -18.18 12.87 -34.36
N PHE A 14 -19.21 12.30 -34.98
CA PHE A 14 -20.16 11.46 -34.23
C PHE A 14 -19.45 10.15 -33.87
N LEU A 15 -19.10 9.99 -32.60
CA LEU A 15 -18.71 8.67 -32.09
C LEU A 15 -19.90 7.71 -32.31
N PRO A 16 -19.70 6.56 -32.96
CA PRO A 16 -20.78 5.60 -33.17
C PRO A 16 -21.38 5.20 -31.82
N PHE A 17 -22.69 5.16 -31.73
CA PHE A 17 -23.45 4.86 -30.51
C PHE A 17 -22.97 3.57 -29.81
N GLN A 18 -22.48 2.58 -30.57
CA GLN A 18 -21.86 1.37 -30.07
C GLN A 18 -20.58 1.61 -29.31
N ALA A 19 -19.72 2.55 -29.73
CA ALA A 19 -18.48 2.87 -29.00
C ALA A 19 -18.78 3.54 -27.66
N VAL A 20 -19.88 4.28 -27.54
CA VAL A 20 -20.35 4.85 -26.27
C VAL A 20 -20.96 3.77 -25.39
N ALA A 21 -21.73 2.83 -25.96
CA ALA A 21 -22.31 1.70 -25.21
C ALA A 21 -21.24 0.73 -24.70
N ASP A 22 -20.16 0.51 -25.46
CA ASP A 22 -19.03 -0.34 -25.03
C ASP A 22 -18.22 0.30 -23.89
N PHE A 23 -18.19 1.64 -23.81
CA PHE A 23 -17.54 2.36 -22.71
C PHE A 23 -18.28 2.20 -21.38
N PHE A 24 -19.59 1.94 -21.41
CA PHE A 24 -20.43 1.69 -20.24
C PHE A 24 -20.66 0.20 -19.92
N LYS A 25 -20.07 -0.71 -20.69
CA LYS A 25 -20.09 -2.12 -20.31
C LYS A 25 -19.30 -2.31 -19.04
N GLU A 26 -19.97 -2.79 -18.00
CA GLU A 26 -19.29 -3.25 -16.79
C GLU A 26 -18.24 -4.29 -17.19
N PRO A 27 -17.00 -4.19 -16.67
CA PRO A 27 -15.99 -5.19 -16.94
C PRO A 27 -16.54 -6.57 -16.51
N SER A 28 -16.61 -7.51 -17.47
CA SER A 28 -17.08 -8.87 -17.25
C SER A 28 -15.87 -9.76 -16.95
N GLY A 29 -15.92 -10.50 -15.84
CA GLY A 29 -14.84 -11.40 -15.44
C GLY A 29 -15.04 -11.94 -14.02
N PRO A 30 -14.15 -12.83 -13.57
CA PRO A 30 -14.18 -13.30 -12.19
C PRO A 30 -14.00 -12.13 -11.24
N LYS A 31 -14.80 -12.13 -10.17
CA LYS A 31 -14.81 -11.04 -9.16
C LYS A 31 -14.07 -11.46 -7.91
N CYS A 32 -13.43 -10.52 -7.27
CA CYS A 32 -12.82 -10.70 -5.97
C CYS A 32 -13.90 -11.04 -4.93
N PRO A 33 -13.76 -12.13 -4.15
CA PRO A 33 -14.77 -12.52 -3.17
C PRO A 33 -14.95 -11.51 -2.04
N GLU A 34 -13.92 -10.72 -1.74
CA GLU A 34 -13.93 -9.77 -0.62
C GLU A 34 -14.45 -8.38 -0.99
N CYS A 35 -14.17 -7.89 -2.21
CA CYS A 35 -14.55 -6.52 -2.60
C CYS A 35 -15.36 -6.44 -3.90
N SER A 36 -15.68 -7.57 -4.53
CA SER A 36 -16.43 -7.69 -5.79
C SER A 36 -15.83 -6.97 -7.00
N SER A 37 -14.61 -6.43 -6.90
CA SER A 37 -13.89 -5.88 -8.04
C SER A 37 -13.56 -6.97 -9.05
N VAL A 38 -13.71 -6.69 -10.34
CA VAL A 38 -13.31 -7.62 -11.41
C VAL A 38 -11.79 -7.72 -11.43
N PHE A 39 -11.26 -8.93 -11.49
CA PHE A 39 -9.82 -9.16 -11.60
C PHE A 39 -9.26 -8.59 -12.91
N ILE A 40 -8.09 -7.99 -12.82
CA ILE A 40 -7.24 -7.55 -13.95
C ILE A 40 -5.95 -8.38 -13.89
N ASP A 41 -5.65 -9.09 -14.98
CA ASP A 41 -4.47 -9.96 -15.06
C ASP A 41 -4.35 -10.97 -13.90
N GLY A 42 -5.50 -11.48 -13.44
CA GLY A 42 -5.58 -12.44 -12.34
C GLY A 42 -5.44 -11.86 -10.94
N ALA A 43 -5.30 -10.54 -10.80
CA ALA A 43 -5.17 -9.84 -9.53
C ALA A 43 -6.35 -8.89 -9.25
N CYS A 44 -6.69 -8.68 -7.98
CA CYS A 44 -7.65 -7.67 -7.58
C CYS A 44 -7.07 -6.27 -7.77
N PRO A 45 -7.69 -5.38 -8.58
CA PRO A 45 -7.16 -4.03 -8.81
C PRO A 45 -7.43 -3.07 -7.65
N ASN A 46 -8.38 -3.39 -6.77
CA ASN A 46 -8.72 -2.54 -5.64
C ASN A 46 -7.58 -2.53 -4.61
N LEU A 47 -7.00 -1.37 -4.35
CA LEU A 47 -5.92 -1.21 -3.38
C LEU A 47 -6.43 -1.34 -1.94
N ASP A 48 -7.69 -0.90 -1.69
CA ASP A 48 -8.36 -0.99 -0.38
C ASP A 48 -9.13 -2.31 -0.22
N CYS A 49 -8.78 -3.34 -0.98
CA CYS A 49 -9.38 -4.65 -0.83
C CYS A 49 -9.06 -5.22 0.56
N PRO A 50 -10.07 -5.64 1.35
CA PRO A 50 -9.83 -6.17 2.69
C PRO A 50 -8.80 -7.29 2.74
N LEU A 51 -8.76 -8.15 1.71
CA LEU A 51 -7.74 -9.20 1.62
C LEU A 51 -6.32 -8.62 1.54
N LYS A 52 -6.08 -7.63 0.66
CA LYS A 52 -4.76 -7.00 0.52
C LYS A 52 -4.34 -6.22 1.76
N VAL A 53 -5.31 -5.53 2.37
CA VAL A 53 -5.07 -4.79 3.62
C VAL A 53 -4.71 -5.77 4.74
N ALA A 54 -5.44 -6.88 4.89
CA ALA A 54 -5.13 -7.92 5.87
C ALA A 54 -3.73 -8.53 5.64
N GLU A 55 -3.37 -8.84 4.39
CA GLU A 55 -2.04 -9.34 4.03
C GLU A 55 -0.94 -8.33 4.40
N TRP A 56 -1.19 -7.04 4.19
CA TRP A 56 -0.25 -6.00 4.59
C TRP A 56 -0.09 -5.90 6.11
N ILE A 57 -1.21 -5.94 6.86
CA ILE A 57 -1.17 -5.97 8.33
C ILE A 57 -0.41 -7.19 8.83
N ILE A 58 -0.66 -8.38 8.29
CA ILE A 58 0.04 -9.62 8.67
C ILE A 58 1.55 -9.49 8.42
N ARG A 59 1.94 -8.97 7.24
CA ARG A 59 3.35 -8.72 6.93
C ARG A 59 3.98 -7.73 7.90
N TRP A 60 3.26 -6.66 8.24
CA TRP A 60 3.71 -5.68 9.23
C TRP A 60 3.93 -6.31 10.60
N CYS A 61 3.01 -7.18 11.02
CA CYS A 61 3.09 -7.85 12.33
C CYS A 61 4.08 -9.01 12.36
N SER A 62 4.70 -9.38 11.23
CA SER A 62 5.65 -10.51 11.18
C SER A 62 6.92 -10.24 12.01
N PRO A 63 7.63 -11.30 12.46
CA PRO A 63 8.86 -11.17 13.23
C PRO A 63 9.96 -10.38 12.52
N GLU A 64 9.97 -10.40 11.20
CA GLU A 64 10.94 -9.70 10.35
C GLU A 64 10.63 -8.20 10.19
N ALA A 65 9.42 -7.78 10.63
CA ALA A 65 8.97 -6.38 10.56
C ALA A 65 8.74 -5.80 11.97
N ALA A 66 7.51 -5.41 12.31
CA ALA A 66 7.18 -4.80 13.60
C ALA A 66 7.10 -5.81 14.77
N ASN A 67 7.10 -7.12 14.47
CA ASN A 67 7.08 -8.21 15.46
C ASN A 67 5.93 -8.11 16.48
N ILE A 68 4.71 -8.20 15.98
CA ILE A 68 3.47 -8.17 16.78
C ILE A 68 2.73 -9.52 16.63
N PRO A 69 3.30 -10.65 17.10
CA PRO A 69 2.72 -11.98 16.86
C PRO A 69 1.36 -12.21 17.51
N ALA A 70 0.98 -11.42 18.51
CA ALA A 70 -0.35 -11.50 19.13
C ALA A 70 -1.47 -11.01 18.19
N LEU A 71 -1.15 -10.21 17.15
CA LEU A 71 -2.08 -9.78 16.11
C LEU A 71 -1.95 -10.73 14.91
N GLY A 72 -2.83 -11.71 14.86
CA GLY A 72 -2.81 -12.76 13.84
C GLY A 72 -3.73 -12.49 12.65
N GLN A 73 -3.92 -13.54 11.85
CA GLN A 73 -4.72 -13.47 10.63
C GLN A 73 -6.20 -13.13 10.88
N ALA A 74 -6.77 -13.61 12.02
CA ALA A 74 -8.15 -13.36 12.37
C ALA A 74 -8.40 -11.88 12.65
N GLU A 75 -7.55 -11.29 13.48
CA GLU A 75 -7.61 -9.87 13.86
C GLU A 75 -7.34 -8.95 12.65
N ALA A 76 -6.28 -9.24 11.89
CA ALA A 76 -5.96 -8.50 10.66
C ALA A 76 -7.12 -8.53 9.65
N GLY A 77 -7.76 -9.70 9.48
CA GLY A 77 -8.93 -9.85 8.62
C GLY A 77 -10.12 -9.02 9.08
N GLN A 78 -10.39 -8.97 10.38
CA GLN A 78 -11.47 -8.17 10.94
C GLN A 78 -11.18 -6.67 10.84
N LEU A 79 -9.97 -6.21 11.18
CA LEU A 79 -9.54 -4.81 11.04
C LEU A 79 -9.74 -4.30 9.60
N ALA A 80 -9.33 -5.10 8.62
CA ALA A 80 -9.48 -4.78 7.21
C ALA A 80 -10.95 -4.78 6.75
N LYS A 81 -11.76 -5.78 7.15
CA LYS A 81 -13.17 -5.89 6.76
C LYS A 81 -14.03 -4.78 7.37
N LEU A 82 -13.76 -4.43 8.63
CA LEU A 82 -14.43 -3.34 9.32
C LEU A 82 -13.92 -1.96 8.89
N ARG A 83 -12.91 -1.90 8.01
CA ARG A 83 -12.25 -0.68 7.54
C ARG A 83 -11.72 0.19 8.68
N LEU A 84 -11.26 -0.43 9.75
CA LEU A 84 -10.62 0.24 10.87
C LEU A 84 -9.17 0.59 10.56
N VAL A 85 -8.56 -0.19 9.67
CA VAL A 85 -7.18 -0.04 9.21
C VAL A 85 -7.13 -0.25 7.69
N LEU A 86 -6.51 0.67 6.97
CA LEU A 86 -6.20 0.56 5.54
C LEU A 86 -4.69 0.40 5.29
N HIS A 87 -3.86 0.82 6.25
CA HIS A 87 -2.41 0.64 6.23
C HIS A 87 -1.85 0.52 7.66
N PRO A 88 -0.65 -0.07 7.84
CA PRO A 88 -0.10 -0.37 9.18
C PRO A 88 0.00 0.82 10.13
N GLY A 89 0.24 2.03 9.64
CA GLY A 89 0.31 3.23 10.48
C GLY A 89 -0.97 3.50 11.26
N GLU A 90 -2.14 3.12 10.73
CA GLU A 90 -3.43 3.32 11.41
C GLU A 90 -3.64 2.36 12.59
N LEU A 91 -2.88 1.27 12.69
CA LEU A 91 -2.93 0.39 13.86
C LEU A 91 -2.65 1.15 15.15
N TYR A 92 -1.74 2.12 15.10
CA TYR A 92 -1.28 2.90 16.26
C TYR A 92 -2.22 4.03 16.64
N GLU A 93 -3.26 4.28 15.82
CA GLU A 93 -4.30 5.27 16.08
C GLU A 93 -5.59 4.64 16.63
N LEU A 94 -5.66 3.30 16.71
CA LEU A 94 -6.87 2.61 17.17
C LEU A 94 -7.15 2.89 18.64
N GLY A 95 -8.35 3.39 18.92
CA GLY A 95 -8.87 3.55 20.28
C GLY A 95 -9.50 2.28 20.84
N GLN A 96 -9.78 2.27 22.15
CA GLN A 96 -10.44 1.13 22.80
C GLN A 96 -11.74 0.73 22.08
N GLY A 97 -12.56 1.71 21.66
CA GLY A 97 -13.82 1.44 20.98
C GLY A 97 -13.66 0.77 19.60
N ASP A 98 -12.49 0.89 18.96
CA ASP A 98 -12.21 0.18 17.71
C ASP A 98 -11.85 -1.28 18.00
N TRP A 99 -11.03 -1.52 19.03
CA TRP A 99 -10.69 -2.86 19.50
C TRP A 99 -11.90 -3.66 20.00
N ASP A 100 -12.85 -3.00 20.67
CA ASP A 100 -14.09 -3.62 21.16
C ASP A 100 -15.02 -4.12 20.03
N ARG A 101 -14.77 -3.71 18.77
CA ARG A 101 -15.50 -4.19 17.59
C ARG A 101 -14.98 -5.51 17.05
N LEU A 102 -13.81 -5.96 17.53
CA LEU A 102 -13.22 -7.22 17.08
C LEU A 102 -13.82 -8.38 17.88
N GLU A 103 -14.27 -9.39 17.17
CA GLU A 103 -14.84 -10.59 17.78
C GLU A 103 -13.73 -11.57 18.17
N GLY A 104 -13.86 -12.19 19.33
CA GLY A 104 -12.98 -13.25 19.80
C GLY A 104 -11.64 -12.79 20.38
N VAL A 105 -11.40 -11.48 20.47
CA VAL A 105 -10.20 -10.93 21.13
C VAL A 105 -10.46 -10.79 22.62
N SER A 106 -9.69 -11.53 23.45
CA SER A 106 -9.75 -11.41 24.91
C SER A 106 -9.04 -10.16 25.41
N ALA A 107 -9.36 -9.73 26.63
CA ALA A 107 -8.67 -8.59 27.26
C ALA A 107 -7.15 -8.86 27.41
N ASP A 108 -6.75 -10.08 27.72
CA ASP A 108 -5.35 -10.46 27.85
C ASP A 108 -4.64 -10.40 26.49
N GLN A 109 -5.28 -10.94 25.42
CA GLN A 109 -4.73 -10.85 24.07
C GLN A 109 -4.62 -9.40 23.60
N LEU A 110 -5.60 -8.55 23.90
CA LEU A 110 -5.53 -7.13 23.56
C LEU A 110 -4.39 -6.42 24.28
N ALA A 111 -4.17 -6.75 25.57
CA ALA A 111 -3.03 -6.20 26.31
C ALA A 111 -1.69 -6.65 25.71
N ASP A 112 -1.58 -7.90 25.28
CA ASP A 112 -0.40 -8.42 24.57
C ASP A 112 -0.18 -7.68 23.23
N ILE A 113 -1.23 -7.51 22.42
CA ILE A 113 -1.15 -6.77 21.16
C ILE A 113 -0.65 -5.35 21.43
N GLN A 114 -1.27 -4.62 22.36
CA GLN A 114 -0.89 -3.24 22.67
C GLN A 114 0.54 -3.13 23.21
N GLY A 115 0.97 -4.08 24.07
CA GLY A 115 2.34 -4.13 24.56
C GLY A 115 3.37 -4.39 23.46
N GLN A 116 3.05 -5.30 22.52
CA GLN A 116 3.90 -5.57 21.36
C GLN A 116 3.91 -4.40 20.37
N MET A 117 2.79 -3.72 20.17
CA MET A 117 2.72 -2.50 19.36
C MET A 117 3.63 -1.39 19.92
N GLU A 118 3.62 -1.19 21.25
CA GLU A 118 4.53 -0.22 21.86
C GLU A 118 6.00 -0.62 21.69
N GLY A 119 6.31 -1.91 21.88
CA GLY A 119 7.67 -2.43 21.66
C GLY A 119 8.12 -2.30 20.19
N SER A 120 7.20 -2.38 19.23
CA SER A 120 7.50 -2.33 17.80
C SER A 120 8.02 -0.97 17.32
N LYS A 121 7.78 0.11 18.08
CA LYS A 121 8.28 1.45 17.76
C LYS A 121 9.80 1.54 17.74
N SER A 122 10.48 0.60 18.45
CA SER A 122 11.94 0.47 18.45
C SER A 122 12.50 -0.43 17.32
N ALA A 123 11.65 -0.85 16.37
CA ALA A 123 12.08 -1.69 15.26
C ALA A 123 13.14 -0.97 14.40
N GLU A 124 14.09 -1.74 13.89
CA GLU A 124 15.13 -1.23 13.00
C GLU A 124 14.52 -0.67 11.70
N PRO A 125 15.07 0.40 11.12
CA PRO A 125 14.55 0.99 9.89
C PRO A 125 14.40 0.00 8.73
N SER A 126 15.25 -1.03 8.66
CA SER A 126 15.16 -2.07 7.65
C SER A 126 13.95 -3.00 7.85
N ALA A 127 13.60 -3.28 9.10
CA ALA A 127 12.40 -4.06 9.46
C ALA A 127 11.13 -3.25 9.18
N VAL A 128 11.13 -1.96 9.51
CA VAL A 128 10.05 -1.03 9.13
C VAL A 128 9.88 -1.00 7.62
N LEU A 129 10.97 -0.82 6.86
CA LEU A 129 10.93 -0.80 5.39
C LEU A 129 10.37 -2.10 4.80
N TYR A 130 10.76 -3.25 5.35
CA TYR A 130 10.22 -4.54 4.94
C TYR A 130 8.72 -4.64 5.21
N GLY A 131 8.27 -4.23 6.38
CA GLY A 131 6.86 -4.24 6.80
C GLY A 131 5.97 -3.30 5.97
N LEU A 132 6.53 -2.24 5.40
CA LEU A 132 5.82 -1.32 4.49
C LEU A 132 5.42 -1.95 3.14
N ASN A 133 5.86 -3.17 2.86
CA ASN A 133 5.44 -3.96 1.70
C ASN A 133 5.69 -3.29 0.34
N LEU A 134 6.87 -2.66 0.17
CA LEU A 134 7.26 -2.12 -1.11
C LEU A 134 7.35 -3.23 -2.17
N PRO A 135 6.92 -2.98 -3.42
CA PRO A 135 6.95 -3.96 -4.50
C PRO A 135 8.35 -4.57 -4.69
N GLY A 136 8.45 -5.91 -4.60
CA GLY A 136 9.70 -6.64 -4.81
C GLY A 136 10.79 -6.43 -3.75
N VAL A 137 10.47 -5.77 -2.64
CA VAL A 137 11.40 -5.59 -1.52
C VAL A 137 11.18 -6.68 -0.48
N ASP A 138 12.10 -7.64 -0.43
CA ASP A 138 12.19 -8.63 0.63
C ASP A 138 13.05 -8.12 1.81
N GLU A 139 13.16 -8.90 2.87
CA GLU A 139 13.95 -8.55 4.06
C GLU A 139 15.42 -8.25 3.73
N ARG A 140 16.04 -9.04 2.84
CA ARG A 140 17.43 -8.86 2.45
C ARG A 140 17.62 -7.55 1.67
N LEU A 141 16.71 -7.26 0.75
CA LEU A 141 16.78 -6.03 -0.02
C LEU A 141 16.49 -4.81 0.85
N ALA A 142 15.56 -4.91 1.81
CA ALA A 142 15.28 -3.85 2.76
C ALA A 142 16.53 -3.47 3.58
N LYS A 143 17.28 -4.45 4.08
CA LYS A 143 18.54 -4.22 4.78
C LYS A 143 19.57 -3.50 3.90
N ARG A 144 19.79 -3.97 2.66
CA ARG A 144 20.71 -3.33 1.72
C ARG A 144 20.31 -1.91 1.37
N LEU A 145 19.01 -1.65 1.24
CA LEU A 145 18.49 -0.30 0.97
C LEU A 145 18.79 0.65 2.14
N ILE A 146 18.56 0.24 3.37
CA ILE A 146 18.86 1.06 4.54
C ILE A 146 20.38 1.24 4.72
N GLU A 147 21.19 0.21 4.49
CA GLU A 147 22.66 0.34 4.49
C GLU A 147 23.16 1.35 3.46
N ALA A 148 22.56 1.38 2.25
CA ALA A 148 22.99 2.28 1.18
C ALA A 148 22.49 3.72 1.31
N PHE A 149 21.30 3.92 1.91
CA PHE A 149 20.64 5.23 1.98
C PHE A 149 20.52 5.80 3.40
N SER A 150 20.95 5.04 4.42
CA SER A 150 20.97 5.36 5.85
C SER A 150 19.59 5.51 6.50
N SER A 151 18.53 5.80 5.73
CA SER A 151 17.18 6.00 6.24
C SER A 151 16.12 5.74 5.17
N ILE A 152 14.87 5.56 5.59
CA ILE A 152 13.72 5.47 4.68
C ILE A 152 13.54 6.79 3.92
N ASP A 153 13.78 7.92 4.57
CA ASP A 153 13.74 9.23 3.93
C ASP A 153 14.87 9.43 2.91
N GLY A 154 16.10 9.00 3.24
CA GLY A 154 17.21 8.99 2.29
C GLY A 154 16.90 8.17 1.05
N LEU A 155 16.27 7.00 1.22
CA LEU A 155 15.78 6.19 0.11
C LEU A 155 14.70 6.93 -0.70
N ARG A 156 13.71 7.54 -0.05
CA ARG A 156 12.58 8.26 -0.67
C ARG A 156 13.03 9.39 -1.59
N VAL A 157 14.07 10.14 -1.18
CA VAL A 157 14.60 11.28 -1.97
C VAL A 157 15.74 10.90 -2.91
N SER A 158 16.15 9.63 -2.92
CA SER A 158 17.27 9.16 -3.73
C SER A 158 17.01 9.32 -5.23
N ARG A 159 18.10 9.48 -6.00
CA ARG A 159 18.04 9.51 -7.46
C ARG A 159 17.90 8.10 -8.04
N PRO A 160 17.18 7.93 -9.19
CA PRO A 160 17.02 6.63 -9.82
C PRO A 160 18.32 5.90 -10.10
N GLU A 161 19.35 6.65 -10.54
CA GLU A 161 20.64 6.10 -10.92
C GLU A 161 21.36 5.48 -9.71
N ARG A 162 21.20 6.07 -8.52
CA ARG A 162 21.77 5.54 -7.29
C ARG A 162 21.00 4.30 -6.81
N LEU A 163 19.68 4.29 -6.98
CA LEU A 163 18.83 3.15 -6.62
C LEU A 163 19.15 1.93 -7.51
N GLN A 164 19.39 2.14 -8.81
CA GLN A 164 19.77 1.08 -9.76
C GLN A 164 21.15 0.48 -9.51
N GLN A 165 22.03 1.12 -8.72
CA GLN A 165 23.32 0.56 -8.32
C GLN A 165 23.19 -0.52 -7.25
N ILE A 166 22.02 -0.65 -6.62
CA ILE A 166 21.78 -1.66 -5.59
C ILE A 166 21.54 -3.02 -6.28
N GLU A 167 22.31 -4.02 -5.88
CA GLU A 167 22.14 -5.38 -6.39
C GLU A 167 20.71 -5.90 -6.15
N GLY A 168 20.07 -6.40 -7.19
CA GLY A 168 18.70 -6.89 -7.17
C GLY A 168 17.64 -5.84 -7.52
N ILE A 169 18.05 -4.61 -7.90
CA ILE A 169 17.16 -3.58 -8.40
C ILE A 169 17.39 -3.35 -9.88
N ASP A 170 16.44 -3.76 -10.69
CA ASP A 170 16.38 -3.43 -12.11
C ASP A 170 15.63 -2.09 -12.33
N GLU A 171 15.57 -1.66 -13.60
CA GLU A 171 14.88 -0.42 -13.98
C GLU A 171 13.39 -0.44 -13.60
N ARG A 172 12.73 -1.59 -13.81
CA ARG A 172 11.30 -1.75 -13.47
C ARG A 172 11.09 -1.61 -11.98
N GLN A 173 11.87 -2.28 -11.17
CA GLN A 173 11.77 -2.23 -9.73
C GLN A 173 12.09 -0.83 -9.18
N CYS A 174 13.06 -0.14 -9.77
CA CYS A 174 13.35 1.26 -9.45
C CYS A 174 12.10 2.15 -9.65
N VAL A 175 11.40 2.00 -10.79
CA VAL A 175 10.16 2.74 -11.07
C VAL A 175 9.06 2.40 -10.05
N GLU A 176 8.89 1.13 -9.71
CA GLU A 176 7.88 0.65 -8.75
C GLU A 176 8.13 1.19 -7.34
N ILE A 177 9.35 1.13 -6.83
CA ILE A 177 9.73 1.69 -5.53
C ILE A 177 9.46 3.19 -5.50
N ARG A 178 9.87 3.93 -6.53
CA ARG A 178 9.63 5.37 -6.60
C ARG A 178 8.15 5.73 -6.70
N ARG A 179 7.35 4.93 -7.40
CA ARG A 179 5.90 5.07 -7.47
C ARG A 179 5.27 4.87 -6.10
N TRP A 180 5.73 3.86 -5.36
CA TRP A 180 5.25 3.57 -4.01
C TRP A 180 5.41 4.79 -3.08
N PHE A 181 6.60 5.44 -3.07
CA PHE A 181 6.84 6.64 -2.26
C PHE A 181 6.04 7.88 -2.71
N ARG A 182 5.49 7.89 -3.92
CA ARG A 182 4.67 9.00 -4.42
C ARG A 182 3.19 8.82 -4.13
N ASP A 183 2.78 7.60 -3.85
CA ASP A 183 1.39 7.27 -3.56
C ASP A 183 0.91 7.99 -2.30
N PRO A 184 -0.29 8.63 -2.31
CA PRO A 184 -0.81 9.37 -1.17
C PRO A 184 -1.05 8.50 0.07
N VAL A 185 -1.52 7.25 -0.11
CA VAL A 185 -1.79 6.32 0.99
C VAL A 185 -0.47 5.94 1.69
N ASN A 186 0.56 5.60 0.90
CA ASN A 186 1.87 5.24 1.44
C ASN A 186 2.56 6.42 2.13
N LYS A 187 2.40 7.64 1.61
CA LYS A 187 2.87 8.86 2.29
C LYS A 187 2.14 9.08 3.62
N GLN A 188 0.86 8.76 3.67
CA GLN A 188 0.09 8.85 4.91
C GLN A 188 0.60 7.82 5.93
N ALA A 189 0.80 6.57 5.49
CA ALA A 189 1.35 5.51 6.34
C ALA A 189 2.70 5.92 6.97
N LEU A 190 3.63 6.46 6.17
CA LEU A 190 4.92 6.94 6.66
C LEU A 190 4.77 8.07 7.69
N ARG A 191 3.93 9.08 7.41
CA ARG A 191 3.68 10.18 8.36
C ARG A 191 3.09 9.69 9.68
N MET A 192 2.17 8.73 9.63
CA MET A 192 1.57 8.19 10.86
C MET A 192 2.57 7.38 11.67
N LEU A 193 3.45 6.61 11.02
CA LEU A 193 4.53 5.92 11.71
C LEU A 193 5.51 6.91 12.35
N GLU A 194 5.89 7.97 11.64
CA GLU A 194 6.75 9.04 12.19
C GLU A 194 6.09 9.74 13.39
N GLN A 195 4.79 10.04 13.33
CA GLN A 195 4.02 10.64 14.43
C GLN A 195 3.88 9.71 15.64
N ASN A 196 4.02 8.41 15.44
CA ASN A 196 4.00 7.37 16.47
C ASN A 196 5.41 6.95 16.90
N ASP A 197 6.42 7.79 16.71
CA ASP A 197 7.79 7.64 17.17
C ASP A 197 8.55 6.44 16.57
N PHE A 198 8.16 5.97 15.37
CA PHE A 198 8.93 4.95 14.68
C PHE A 198 10.29 5.47 14.20
N ASN A 199 11.31 4.64 14.38
CA ASN A 199 12.62 4.91 13.82
C ASN A 199 12.62 4.70 12.30
N LEU A 200 12.57 5.78 11.53
CA LEU A 200 12.68 5.73 10.06
C LEU A 200 14.14 5.89 9.57
N GLY A 201 15.11 5.90 10.47
CA GLY A 201 16.52 6.14 10.23
C GLY A 201 16.91 7.62 10.44
N GLU A 202 18.19 7.86 10.66
CA GLU A 202 18.72 9.22 10.82
C GLU A 202 18.64 9.99 9.49
N GLN A 203 18.28 11.27 9.56
CA GLN A 203 18.27 12.20 8.43
C GLN A 203 19.69 12.64 8.07
#